data_88b3b42ef5bb743026e0da7951137e22
#
_entry.id   88b3b42ef5bb743026e0da7951137e22
#
_cell.length_a   1.000
_cell.length_b   1.000
_cell.length_c   1.000
_cell.angle_alpha   90.00
_cell.angle_beta   90.00
_cell.angle_gamma   90.00
#
_symmetry.space_group_name_H-M   'P 1'
#
loop_
_entity.id
_entity.type
_entity.pdbx_description
1 polymer ?
#
loop_
_entity_poly.entity_id
_entity_poly.type
_entity_poly.pdbx_seq_one_letter_code
_entity_poly.pdbx_strand_id
1 'polypeptide(L)'
;DLKKKINKKTIAVVLTNMFNSYEDTIFIRNLCKQKKIILIEDNAIFFDNYKIVKNKKIYSGSFGTYSLYSFNIMKNISALYGGGVSTNDVFFKEFASREIKEYSNFPNSLIIKQSITYLILKVLSNAFFYKLLFFKIIKYAHLKNNLFLLKLFYPSLKFSQKKFPNYYFTKISDISKKMVYLQLQDTKSRALNHKMRKDKNIYYHKELQKRKINGIKLFPIKDFNFQNLVDFPILVKDKKNLNKFLLNCGIETRTVYYKNCKKIFNIENKKSSTAERYENEIICLPNHRKISKKYIDYIVDAISNFY
;
A
#
# COMPACT_ATOMS: atom_id res chain seq x y z
N ASP A 1 1.99 22.30 4.36
CA ASP A 1 1.26 21.96 5.60
C ASP A 1 2.17 21.45 6.72
N LEU A 2 3.05 20.48 6.50
CA LEU A 2 3.92 19.90 7.54
C LEU A 2 4.74 20.98 8.27
N LYS A 3 5.40 21.89 7.52
CA LYS A 3 6.22 22.97 8.10
C LYS A 3 5.43 23.85 9.10
N LYS A 4 4.13 24.07 8.84
CA LYS A 4 3.24 24.85 9.71
C LYS A 4 2.76 24.09 10.95
N LYS A 5 2.86 22.73 10.94
CA LYS A 5 2.40 21.87 12.04
C LYS A 5 3.50 21.52 13.04
N ILE A 6 4.76 21.55 12.60
CA ILE A 6 5.90 21.31 13.47
C ILE A 6 6.05 22.45 14.49
N ASN A 7 6.13 22.10 15.76
CA ASN A 7 6.32 23.01 16.88
C ASN A 7 7.30 22.40 17.91
N LYS A 8 7.54 23.12 19.02
CA LYS A 8 8.47 22.69 20.08
C LYS A 8 8.14 21.35 20.76
N LYS A 9 6.87 20.88 20.65
CA LYS A 9 6.41 19.60 21.20
C LYS A 9 6.54 18.45 20.20
N THR A 10 6.92 18.73 18.95
CA THR A 10 7.05 17.71 17.91
C THR A 10 8.36 16.96 18.07
N ILE A 11 8.31 15.69 18.44
CA ILE A 11 9.49 14.83 18.64
C ILE A 11 9.82 13.98 17.40
N ALA A 12 8.80 13.63 16.61
CA ALA A 12 8.97 12.80 15.41
C ALA A 12 7.97 13.18 14.32
N VAL A 13 8.34 12.87 13.09
CA VAL A 13 7.45 12.89 11.91
C VAL A 13 7.40 11.48 11.35
N VAL A 14 6.21 10.93 11.20
CA VAL A 14 5.98 9.67 10.50
C VAL A 14 5.59 9.98 9.05
N LEU A 15 6.47 9.65 8.11
CA LEU A 15 6.22 9.76 6.68
C LEU A 15 5.72 8.42 6.14
N THR A 16 4.43 8.33 5.92
CA THR A 16 3.86 7.16 5.23
C THR A 16 4.15 7.27 3.74
N ASN A 17 5.07 6.44 3.25
CA ASN A 17 5.44 6.39 1.85
C ASN A 17 4.33 5.67 1.06
N MET A 18 3.59 6.45 0.26
CA MET A 18 2.47 5.93 -0.53
C MET A 18 2.52 6.44 -1.98
N PHE A 19 2.44 7.76 -2.18
CA PHE A 19 2.46 8.40 -3.50
C PHE A 19 3.41 9.61 -3.52
N ASN A 20 4.27 9.72 -2.53
CA ASN A 20 5.23 10.81 -2.41
C ASN A 20 6.37 10.67 -3.43
N SER A 21 6.87 11.81 -3.90
CA SER A 21 8.05 11.86 -4.75
C SER A 21 9.35 11.72 -3.96
N TYR A 22 10.43 11.45 -4.67
CA TYR A 22 11.77 11.47 -4.10
C TYR A 22 12.11 12.85 -3.51
N GLU A 23 11.78 13.91 -4.24
CA GLU A 23 12.03 15.30 -3.85
C GLU A 23 11.24 15.68 -2.59
N ASP A 24 9.96 15.24 -2.50
CA ASP A 24 9.14 15.45 -1.30
C ASP A 24 9.75 14.76 -0.08
N THR A 25 10.27 13.54 -0.26
CA THR A 25 10.95 12.78 0.81
C THR A 25 12.23 13.48 1.27
N ILE A 26 13.06 13.97 0.34
CA ILE A 26 14.27 14.75 0.66
C ILE A 26 13.90 16.04 1.39
N PHE A 27 12.88 16.75 0.92
CA PHE A 27 12.42 17.97 1.59
C PHE A 27 12.03 17.71 3.05
N ILE A 28 11.24 16.66 3.30
CA ILE A 28 10.80 16.29 4.65
C ILE A 28 12.01 15.88 5.52
N ARG A 29 12.94 15.07 4.97
CA ARG A 29 14.17 14.70 5.66
C ARG A 29 14.98 15.94 6.08
N ASN A 30 15.19 16.88 5.16
CA ASN A 30 15.97 18.08 5.44
C ASN A 30 15.28 18.97 6.49
N LEU A 31 13.97 19.10 6.43
CA LEU A 31 13.16 19.80 7.42
C LEU A 31 13.30 19.15 8.82
N CYS A 32 13.20 17.82 8.90
CA CYS A 32 13.37 17.09 10.16
C CYS A 32 14.79 17.25 10.73
N LYS A 33 15.83 17.18 9.88
CA LYS A 33 17.22 17.43 10.29
C LYS A 33 17.43 18.84 10.84
N GLN A 34 16.93 19.85 10.13
CA GLN A 34 17.03 21.25 10.55
C GLN A 34 16.35 21.50 11.90
N LYS A 35 15.24 20.82 12.15
CA LYS A 35 14.46 20.94 13.39
C LYS A 35 14.89 19.96 14.50
N LYS A 36 15.89 19.11 14.26
CA LYS A 36 16.33 18.04 15.17
C LYS A 36 15.19 17.08 15.58
N ILE A 37 14.33 16.76 14.63
CA ILE A 37 13.14 15.89 14.80
C ILE A 37 13.44 14.54 14.16
N ILE A 38 13.01 13.46 14.80
CA ILE A 38 13.14 12.11 14.28
C ILE A 38 12.25 11.95 13.05
N LEU A 39 12.80 11.41 11.95
CA LEU A 39 12.03 10.99 10.80
C LEU A 39 11.86 9.46 10.82
N ILE A 40 10.61 9.01 10.82
CA ILE A 40 10.24 7.60 10.69
C ILE A 40 9.58 7.42 9.33
N GLU A 41 10.16 6.58 8.46
CA GLU A 41 9.54 6.23 7.19
C GLU A 41 8.68 4.98 7.34
N ASP A 42 7.39 5.08 7.04
CA ASP A 42 6.50 3.92 6.92
C ASP A 42 6.49 3.42 5.47
N ASN A 43 7.24 2.36 5.22
CA ASN A 43 7.37 1.69 3.93
C ASN A 43 6.54 0.41 3.84
N ALA A 44 5.49 0.28 4.65
CA ALA A 44 4.67 -0.94 4.69
C ALA A 44 4.09 -1.37 3.34
N ILE A 45 3.87 -0.43 2.42
CA ILE A 45 3.41 -0.70 1.05
C ILE A 45 4.40 -0.24 -0.03
N PHE A 46 5.50 0.38 0.36
CA PHE A 46 6.43 1.06 -0.54
C PHE A 46 7.81 0.40 -0.59
N PHE A 47 7.90 -0.84 -0.12
CA PHE A 47 9.16 -1.61 -0.12
C PHE A 47 9.72 -1.73 -1.54
N ASP A 48 11.06 -1.69 -1.64
CA ASP A 48 11.84 -1.84 -2.88
C ASP A 48 11.64 -0.72 -3.91
N ASN A 49 11.11 0.43 -3.49
CA ASN A 49 11.13 1.63 -4.31
C ASN A 49 12.51 2.28 -4.27
N TYR A 50 13.00 2.69 -5.44
CA TYR A 50 14.28 3.38 -5.54
C TYR A 50 14.30 4.36 -6.70
N LYS A 51 15.15 5.37 -6.59
CA LYS A 51 15.54 6.27 -7.68
C LYS A 51 17.02 6.08 -7.99
N ILE A 52 17.38 6.17 -9.25
CA ILE A 52 18.78 6.19 -9.67
C ILE A 52 19.24 7.64 -9.68
N VAL A 53 20.23 7.96 -8.86
CA VAL A 53 20.86 9.28 -8.78
C VAL A 53 22.36 9.09 -8.90
N LYS A 54 22.99 9.73 -9.88
CA LYS A 54 24.43 9.59 -10.17
C LYS A 54 24.86 8.11 -10.19
N ASN A 55 24.16 7.27 -10.95
CA ASN A 55 24.37 5.82 -11.10
C ASN A 55 24.25 4.99 -9.81
N LYS A 56 23.76 5.56 -8.70
CA LYS A 56 23.50 4.84 -7.46
C LYS A 56 22.00 4.69 -7.22
N LYS A 57 21.58 3.50 -6.78
CA LYS A 57 20.20 3.27 -6.32
C LYS A 57 20.03 3.85 -4.91
N ILE A 58 19.11 4.78 -4.76
CA ILE A 58 18.72 5.33 -3.47
C ILE A 58 17.31 4.82 -3.16
N TYR A 59 17.22 3.99 -2.15
CA TYR A 59 15.98 3.31 -1.77
C TYR A 59 15.11 4.18 -0.86
N SER A 60 13.81 4.07 -1.00
CA SER A 60 12.85 4.45 0.03
C SER A 60 13.17 3.69 1.31
N GLY A 61 13.09 4.36 2.44
CA GLY A 61 13.51 3.80 3.73
C GLY A 61 14.98 4.08 4.08
N SER A 62 15.72 4.82 3.23
CA SER A 62 17.09 5.24 3.53
C SER A 62 17.20 6.70 3.99
N PHE A 63 16.10 7.39 4.14
CA PHE A 63 16.06 8.82 4.46
C PHE A 63 15.79 9.10 5.94
N GLY A 64 14.99 8.25 6.58
CA GLY A 64 14.62 8.38 7.98
C GLY A 64 15.67 7.85 8.96
N THR A 65 15.49 8.20 10.23
CA THR A 65 16.23 7.58 11.34
C THR A 65 15.81 6.12 11.48
N TYR A 66 14.51 5.86 11.30
CA TYR A 66 13.93 4.53 11.32
C TYR A 66 13.06 4.33 10.09
N SER A 67 13.04 3.10 9.56
CA SER A 67 12.16 2.72 8.46
C SER A 67 11.43 1.43 8.76
N LEU A 68 10.11 1.48 8.66
CA LEU A 68 9.19 0.40 8.99
C LEU A 68 8.79 -0.35 7.72
N TYR A 69 8.77 -1.67 7.80
CA TYR A 69 8.38 -2.56 6.70
C TYR A 69 7.35 -3.57 7.17
N SER A 70 6.42 -3.92 6.28
CA SER A 70 5.43 -4.97 6.52
C SER A 70 5.65 -6.12 5.55
N PHE A 71 5.64 -7.35 6.08
CA PHE A 71 5.79 -8.58 5.31
C PHE A 71 4.51 -9.42 5.29
N ASN A 72 3.38 -8.81 5.57
CA ASN A 72 2.09 -9.50 5.53
C ASN A 72 1.71 -9.90 4.10
N ILE A 73 0.67 -10.73 3.95
CA ILE A 73 0.11 -11.11 2.64
C ILE A 73 -0.19 -9.86 1.80
N MET A 74 0.04 -9.92 0.49
CA MET A 74 -0.16 -8.85 -0.49
C MET A 74 0.85 -7.68 -0.42
N LYS A 75 1.96 -7.85 0.29
CA LYS A 75 3.08 -6.90 0.25
C LYS A 75 4.08 -7.24 -0.85
N ASN A 76 4.97 -6.32 -1.18
CA ASN A 76 6.00 -6.55 -2.20
C ASN A 76 6.96 -7.69 -1.82
N ILE A 77 7.33 -7.77 -0.54
CA ILE A 77 7.88 -8.96 0.10
C ILE A 77 6.76 -9.51 0.97
N SER A 78 6.33 -10.72 0.69
CA SER A 78 5.15 -11.31 1.31
C SER A 78 5.51 -12.57 2.09
N ALA A 79 5.28 -12.53 3.38
CA ALA A 79 5.31 -13.69 4.26
C ALA A 79 3.91 -13.90 4.87
N LEU A 80 3.77 -14.86 5.78
CA LEU A 80 2.48 -15.09 6.44
C LEU A 80 2.14 -13.95 7.39
N TYR A 81 3.12 -13.56 8.22
CA TYR A 81 3.08 -12.43 9.15
C TYR A 81 4.47 -11.85 9.30
N GLY A 82 4.54 -10.66 9.86
CA GLY A 82 5.79 -10.03 10.26
C GLY A 82 5.98 -8.63 9.70
N GLY A 83 7.01 -8.02 10.21
CA GLY A 83 7.51 -6.72 9.80
C GLY A 83 8.97 -6.61 10.15
N GLY A 84 9.57 -5.49 9.81
CA GLY A 84 10.95 -5.19 10.13
C GLY A 84 11.17 -3.69 10.28
N VAL A 85 12.23 -3.35 10.98
CA VAL A 85 12.74 -1.98 11.10
C VAL A 85 14.17 -1.95 10.59
N SER A 86 14.50 -0.99 9.75
CA SER A 86 15.89 -0.67 9.44
C SER A 86 16.30 0.65 10.10
N THR A 87 17.49 0.70 10.66
CA THR A 87 18.04 1.88 11.30
C THR A 87 19.56 1.80 11.40
N ASN A 88 20.21 2.95 11.46
CA ASN A 88 21.63 3.09 11.84
C ASN A 88 21.81 3.39 13.33
N ASP A 89 20.73 3.51 14.11
CA ASP A 89 20.75 3.72 15.55
C ASP A 89 21.12 2.42 16.27
N VAL A 90 22.37 2.34 16.74
CA VAL A 90 22.92 1.17 17.42
C VAL A 90 22.19 0.94 18.76
N PHE A 91 21.90 1.98 19.51
CA PHE A 91 21.20 1.88 20.79
C PHE A 91 19.79 1.31 20.64
N PHE A 92 19.06 1.82 19.63
CA PHE A 92 17.73 1.26 19.33
C PHE A 92 17.83 -0.20 18.89
N LYS A 93 18.83 -0.56 18.07
CA LYS A 93 19.02 -1.95 17.61
C LYS A 93 19.26 -2.90 18.80
N GLU A 94 20.10 -2.50 19.73
CA GLU A 94 20.40 -3.30 20.95
C GLU A 94 19.18 -3.40 21.85
N PHE A 95 18.48 -2.28 22.10
CA PHE A 95 17.24 -2.24 22.85
C PHE A 95 16.19 -3.16 22.22
N ALA A 96 15.88 -2.98 20.94
CA ALA A 96 14.89 -3.80 20.25
C ALA A 96 15.26 -5.30 20.22
N SER A 97 16.56 -5.61 20.10
CA SER A 97 17.04 -6.99 20.13
C SER A 97 16.85 -7.66 21.49
N ARG A 98 17.00 -6.90 22.60
CA ARG A 98 16.71 -7.38 23.97
C ARG A 98 15.21 -7.59 24.16
N GLU A 99 14.41 -6.57 23.86
CA GLU A 99 12.93 -6.64 24.01
C GLU A 99 12.34 -7.82 23.22
N ILE A 100 12.77 -8.03 21.95
CA ILE A 100 12.27 -9.13 21.15
C ILE A 100 12.63 -10.50 21.72
N LYS A 101 13.73 -10.64 22.46
CA LYS A 101 14.10 -11.90 23.09
C LYS A 101 13.09 -12.31 24.16
N GLU A 102 12.49 -11.34 24.85
CA GLU A 102 11.47 -11.56 25.89
C GLU A 102 10.07 -11.86 25.32
N TYR A 103 9.83 -11.56 24.03
CA TYR A 103 8.53 -11.82 23.42
C TYR A 103 8.29 -13.32 23.26
N SER A 104 7.03 -13.74 23.43
CA SER A 104 6.60 -15.10 23.14
C SER A 104 6.75 -15.45 21.65
N ASN A 105 6.75 -16.74 21.34
CA ASN A 105 6.74 -17.19 19.95
C ASN A 105 5.39 -16.88 19.30
N PHE A 106 5.42 -16.63 17.99
CA PHE A 106 4.19 -16.44 17.23
C PHE A 106 3.32 -17.71 17.26
N PRO A 107 2.00 -17.59 17.49
CA PRO A 107 1.12 -18.76 17.60
C PRO A 107 1.06 -19.58 16.32
N ASN A 108 1.38 -20.87 16.38
CA ASN A 108 1.36 -21.77 15.23
C ASN A 108 -0.04 -21.88 14.59
N SER A 109 -1.10 -21.82 15.40
CA SER A 109 -2.48 -21.84 14.91
C SER A 109 -2.77 -20.69 13.92
N LEU A 110 -2.21 -19.49 14.18
CA LEU A 110 -2.34 -18.36 13.28
C LEU A 110 -1.52 -18.55 12.00
N ILE A 111 -0.35 -19.18 12.09
CA ILE A 111 0.47 -19.52 10.91
C ILE A 111 -0.30 -20.48 10.01
N ILE A 112 -0.84 -21.55 10.59
CA ILE A 112 -1.64 -22.56 9.86
C ILE A 112 -2.85 -21.89 9.21
N LYS A 113 -3.63 -21.13 9.97
CA LYS A 113 -4.78 -20.39 9.45
C LYS A 113 -4.40 -19.50 8.28
N GLN A 114 -3.30 -18.76 8.39
CA GLN A 114 -2.84 -17.83 7.35
C GLN A 114 -2.33 -18.60 6.12
N SER A 115 -1.66 -19.72 6.32
CA SER A 115 -1.20 -20.60 5.23
C SER A 115 -2.37 -21.16 4.43
N ILE A 116 -3.41 -21.65 5.12
CA ILE A 116 -4.64 -22.13 4.47
C ILE A 116 -5.30 -20.98 3.71
N THR A 117 -5.42 -19.80 4.32
CA THR A 117 -5.97 -18.62 3.66
C THR A 117 -5.19 -18.28 2.39
N TYR A 118 -3.85 -18.31 2.46
CA TYR A 118 -3.00 -18.06 1.30
C TYR A 118 -3.22 -19.08 0.18
N LEU A 119 -3.32 -20.36 0.50
CA LEU A 119 -3.59 -21.43 -0.47
C LEU A 119 -4.95 -21.25 -1.14
N ILE A 120 -5.99 -20.96 -0.34
CA ILE A 120 -7.34 -20.69 -0.88
C ILE A 120 -7.30 -19.48 -1.82
N LEU A 121 -6.68 -18.38 -1.41
CA LEU A 121 -6.54 -17.18 -2.26
C LEU A 121 -5.74 -17.46 -3.53
N LYS A 122 -4.72 -18.30 -3.46
CA LYS A 122 -3.93 -18.71 -4.63
C LYS A 122 -4.78 -19.49 -5.64
N VAL A 123 -5.60 -20.42 -5.18
CA VAL A 123 -6.55 -21.18 -6.02
C VAL A 123 -7.60 -20.24 -6.60
N LEU A 124 -8.27 -19.45 -5.77
CA LEU A 124 -9.31 -18.50 -6.19
C LEU A 124 -8.81 -17.41 -7.14
N SER A 125 -7.53 -17.04 -7.07
CA SER A 125 -6.90 -16.09 -8.02
C SER A 125 -6.39 -16.74 -9.31
N ASN A 126 -6.57 -18.05 -9.50
CA ASN A 126 -6.42 -18.64 -10.82
C ASN A 126 -7.46 -18.05 -11.77
N ALA A 127 -7.09 -17.76 -13.02
CA ALA A 127 -7.94 -17.05 -13.97
C ALA A 127 -9.33 -17.70 -14.17
N PHE A 128 -9.37 -19.04 -14.19
CA PHE A 128 -10.60 -19.81 -14.34
C PHE A 128 -11.53 -19.62 -13.14
N PHE A 129 -11.06 -19.94 -11.93
CA PHE A 129 -11.86 -19.81 -10.70
C PHE A 129 -12.20 -18.36 -10.37
N TYR A 130 -11.29 -17.45 -10.67
CA TYR A 130 -11.54 -16.01 -10.50
C TYR A 130 -12.74 -15.56 -11.34
N LYS A 131 -12.75 -15.86 -12.64
CA LYS A 131 -13.82 -15.49 -13.56
C LYS A 131 -15.15 -16.19 -13.22
N LEU A 132 -15.09 -17.49 -12.92
CA LEU A 132 -16.29 -18.31 -12.72
C LEU A 132 -17.01 -17.98 -11.41
N LEU A 133 -16.26 -17.80 -10.33
CA LEU A 133 -16.82 -17.74 -8.97
C LEU A 133 -16.38 -16.49 -8.20
N PHE A 134 -15.07 -16.29 -8.03
CA PHE A 134 -14.53 -15.33 -7.07
C PHE A 134 -14.92 -13.88 -7.41
N PHE A 135 -14.79 -13.50 -8.68
CA PHE A 135 -15.18 -12.17 -9.14
C PHE A 135 -16.68 -11.91 -8.95
N LYS A 136 -17.54 -12.91 -9.17
CA LYS A 136 -18.98 -12.75 -8.96
C LYS A 136 -19.32 -12.46 -7.50
N ILE A 137 -18.64 -13.15 -6.57
CA ILE A 137 -18.82 -12.92 -5.12
C ILE A 137 -18.33 -11.53 -4.73
N ILE A 138 -17.15 -11.12 -5.21
CA ILE A 138 -16.61 -9.77 -4.96
C ILE A 138 -17.55 -8.71 -5.52
N LYS A 139 -18.00 -8.87 -6.77
CA LYS A 139 -18.96 -7.96 -7.42
C LYS A 139 -20.25 -7.84 -6.59
N TYR A 140 -20.84 -8.96 -6.18
CA TYR A 140 -22.02 -8.97 -5.32
C TYR A 140 -21.76 -8.25 -3.99
N ALA A 141 -20.64 -8.53 -3.34
CA ALA A 141 -20.27 -7.92 -2.06
C ALA A 141 -20.18 -6.39 -2.17
N HIS A 142 -19.59 -5.88 -3.25
CA HIS A 142 -19.48 -4.43 -3.49
C HIS A 142 -20.83 -3.81 -3.86
N LEU A 143 -21.60 -4.43 -4.77
CA LEU A 143 -22.88 -3.88 -5.23
C LEU A 143 -23.93 -3.83 -4.12
N LYS A 144 -23.93 -4.81 -3.23
CA LYS A 144 -24.84 -4.91 -2.09
C LYS A 144 -24.29 -4.32 -0.79
N ASN A 145 -23.09 -3.74 -0.82
CA ASN A 145 -22.39 -3.24 0.37
C ASN A 145 -22.33 -4.28 1.50
N ASN A 146 -22.18 -5.56 1.15
CA ASN A 146 -22.14 -6.64 2.13
C ASN A 146 -20.81 -6.60 2.90
N LEU A 147 -20.81 -5.93 4.06
CA LEU A 147 -19.62 -5.73 4.89
C LEU A 147 -18.99 -7.04 5.39
N PHE A 148 -19.78 -8.10 5.58
CA PHE A 148 -19.24 -9.40 5.99
C PHE A 148 -18.35 -9.98 4.89
N LEU A 149 -18.84 -10.07 3.66
CA LEU A 149 -18.06 -10.56 2.52
C LEU A 149 -16.86 -9.64 2.23
N LEU A 150 -17.07 -8.32 2.26
CA LEU A 150 -15.95 -7.38 2.05
C LEU A 150 -14.85 -7.54 3.12
N LYS A 151 -15.20 -7.76 4.38
CA LYS A 151 -14.20 -8.01 5.44
C LYS A 151 -13.51 -9.36 5.30
N LEU A 152 -14.15 -10.35 4.68
CA LEU A 152 -13.54 -11.65 4.41
C LEU A 152 -12.42 -11.52 3.35
N PHE A 153 -12.70 -10.78 2.27
CA PHE A 153 -11.74 -10.57 1.17
C PHE A 153 -10.74 -9.45 1.43
N TYR A 154 -11.14 -8.46 2.23
CA TYR A 154 -10.30 -7.31 2.60
C TYR A 154 -10.17 -7.20 4.13
N PRO A 155 -9.34 -8.06 4.75
CA PRO A 155 -9.19 -8.10 6.23
C PRO A 155 -8.77 -6.76 6.84
N SER A 156 -8.12 -5.88 6.06
CA SER A 156 -7.71 -4.54 6.48
C SER A 156 -8.86 -3.58 6.76
N LEU A 157 -10.12 -3.96 6.46
CA LEU A 157 -11.31 -3.16 6.79
C LEU A 157 -11.72 -3.25 8.28
N LYS A 158 -10.96 -3.98 9.10
CA LYS A 158 -11.22 -4.04 10.56
C LYS A 158 -10.55 -2.85 11.26
N PHE A 159 -11.14 -1.66 11.16
CA PHE A 159 -10.55 -0.42 11.66
C PHE A 159 -10.67 -0.14 13.16
N SER A 160 -11.47 -0.87 13.89
CA SER A 160 -11.75 -0.55 15.30
C SER A 160 -11.28 -1.64 16.24
N GLN A 161 -9.97 -1.77 16.38
CA GLN A 161 -9.44 -2.57 17.48
C GLN A 161 -9.18 -1.64 18.67
N LYS A 162 -10.03 -1.70 19.68
CA LYS A 162 -9.83 -0.97 20.95
C LYS A 162 -8.59 -1.46 21.72
N LYS A 163 -8.13 -2.69 21.45
CA LYS A 163 -6.90 -3.27 22.02
C LYS A 163 -6.11 -3.96 20.92
N PHE A 164 -4.79 -3.84 20.97
CA PHE A 164 -3.91 -4.60 20.09
C PHE A 164 -4.03 -6.10 20.43
N PRO A 165 -4.12 -6.98 19.43
CA PRO A 165 -4.06 -8.41 19.65
C PRO A 165 -2.73 -8.82 20.28
N ASN A 166 -2.74 -9.76 21.20
CA ASN A 166 -1.52 -10.22 21.90
C ASN A 166 -0.44 -10.72 20.92
N TYR A 167 -0.82 -11.28 19.78
CA TYR A 167 0.14 -11.74 18.76
C TYR A 167 0.93 -10.61 18.07
N TYR A 168 0.61 -9.33 18.31
CA TYR A 168 1.44 -8.22 17.87
C TYR A 168 2.75 -8.10 18.68
N PHE A 169 2.74 -8.61 19.90
CA PHE A 169 3.89 -8.62 20.81
C PHE A 169 4.54 -10.01 20.83
N THR A 170 4.87 -10.55 19.66
CA THR A 170 5.48 -11.87 19.49
C THR A 170 6.67 -11.79 18.57
N LYS A 171 7.57 -12.77 18.67
CA LYS A 171 8.66 -12.97 17.71
C LYS A 171 8.08 -13.30 16.34
N ILE A 172 8.69 -12.80 15.28
CA ILE A 172 8.37 -13.28 13.94
C ILE A 172 8.71 -14.78 13.81
N SER A 173 7.80 -15.57 13.25
CA SER A 173 8.02 -17.01 13.08
C SER A 173 9.19 -17.31 12.14
N ASP A 174 9.89 -18.43 12.36
CA ASP A 174 11.04 -18.79 11.53
C ASP A 174 10.63 -19.07 10.07
N ILE A 175 9.43 -19.61 9.85
CA ILE A 175 8.89 -19.79 8.51
C ILE A 175 8.72 -18.44 7.80
N SER A 176 8.19 -17.43 8.49
CA SER A 176 8.04 -16.07 7.93
C SER A 176 9.40 -15.43 7.67
N LYS A 177 10.37 -15.60 8.59
CA LYS A 177 11.77 -15.13 8.38
C LYS A 177 12.37 -15.75 7.13
N LYS A 178 12.26 -17.08 6.97
CA LYS A 178 12.78 -17.80 5.81
C LYS A 178 12.13 -17.35 4.51
N MET A 179 10.81 -17.13 4.51
CA MET A 179 10.09 -16.61 3.34
C MET A 179 10.57 -15.21 2.94
N VAL A 180 10.78 -14.32 3.92
CA VAL A 180 11.34 -12.98 3.68
C VAL A 180 12.75 -13.08 3.12
N TYR A 181 13.61 -13.86 3.76
CA TYR A 181 15.01 -14.03 3.36
C TYR A 181 15.14 -14.51 1.92
N LEU A 182 14.42 -15.58 1.54
CA LEU A 182 14.44 -16.12 0.18
C LEU A 182 14.00 -15.08 -0.87
N GLN A 183 12.96 -14.31 -0.58
CA GLN A 183 12.50 -13.25 -1.48
C GLN A 183 13.49 -12.08 -1.57
N LEU A 184 14.21 -11.76 -0.48
CA LEU A 184 15.26 -10.75 -0.49
C LEU A 184 16.47 -11.16 -1.32
N GLN A 185 16.80 -12.46 -1.35
CA GLN A 185 17.88 -13.01 -2.19
C GLN A 185 17.51 -13.04 -3.68
N ASP A 186 16.23 -13.17 -4.02
CA ASP A 186 15.77 -13.18 -5.42
C ASP A 186 15.72 -11.75 -6.02
N THR A 187 16.91 -11.18 -6.21
CA THR A 187 17.08 -9.83 -6.75
C THR A 187 16.56 -9.71 -8.20
N LYS A 188 16.65 -10.79 -8.99
CA LYS A 188 16.19 -10.79 -10.39
C LYS A 188 14.66 -10.64 -10.47
N SER A 189 13.91 -11.46 -9.74
CA SER A 189 12.45 -11.36 -9.72
C SER A 189 11.96 -10.02 -9.14
N ARG A 190 12.65 -9.48 -8.12
CA ARG A 190 12.32 -8.16 -7.57
C ARG A 190 12.54 -7.04 -8.59
N ALA A 191 13.70 -7.03 -9.26
CA ALA A 191 14.00 -6.06 -10.31
C ALA A 191 12.98 -6.12 -11.46
N LEU A 192 12.61 -7.34 -11.89
CA LEU A 192 11.60 -7.55 -12.92
C LEU A 192 10.22 -7.01 -12.48
N ASN A 193 9.79 -7.34 -11.27
CA ASN A 193 8.51 -6.85 -10.73
C ASN A 193 8.48 -5.33 -10.63
N HIS A 194 9.57 -4.71 -10.18
CA HIS A 194 9.72 -3.25 -10.12
C HIS A 194 9.56 -2.63 -11.52
N LYS A 195 10.32 -3.12 -12.50
CA LYS A 195 10.26 -2.65 -13.89
C LYS A 195 8.85 -2.78 -14.46
N MET A 196 8.23 -3.96 -14.33
CA MET A 196 6.90 -4.22 -14.88
C MET A 196 5.81 -3.31 -14.31
N ARG A 197 5.83 -3.03 -13.00
CA ARG A 197 4.87 -2.11 -12.37
C ARG A 197 5.10 -0.67 -12.81
N LYS A 198 6.34 -0.25 -12.84
CA LYS A 198 6.73 1.08 -13.31
C LYS A 198 6.29 1.33 -14.75
N ASP A 199 6.60 0.39 -15.66
CA ASP A 199 6.23 0.49 -17.09
C ASP A 199 4.70 0.61 -17.25
N LYS A 200 3.92 -0.12 -16.44
CA LYS A 200 2.47 -0.03 -16.45
C LYS A 200 1.96 1.29 -15.87
N ASN A 201 2.56 1.81 -14.80
CA ASN A 201 2.21 3.12 -14.26
C ASN A 201 2.40 4.22 -15.32
N ILE A 202 3.53 4.20 -16.02
CA ILE A 202 3.81 5.13 -17.11
C ILE A 202 2.78 4.97 -18.23
N TYR A 203 2.43 3.73 -18.57
CA TYR A 203 1.45 3.44 -19.62
C TYR A 203 0.05 3.93 -19.23
N TYR A 204 -0.45 3.64 -18.03
CA TYR A 204 -1.70 4.20 -17.51
C TYR A 204 -1.74 5.71 -17.58
N HIS A 205 -0.69 6.36 -17.10
CA HIS A 205 -0.60 7.82 -17.09
C HIS A 205 -0.71 8.38 -18.50
N LYS A 206 0.07 7.83 -19.46
CA LYS A 206 0.06 8.24 -20.85
C LYS A 206 -1.31 8.09 -21.50
N GLU A 207 -1.94 6.91 -21.33
CA GLU A 207 -3.23 6.62 -21.97
C GLU A 207 -4.37 7.47 -21.39
N LEU A 208 -4.39 7.68 -20.08
CA LEU A 208 -5.38 8.55 -19.44
C LEU A 208 -5.19 10.02 -19.79
N GLN A 209 -3.94 10.50 -19.92
CA GLN A 209 -3.67 11.87 -20.39
C GLN A 209 -4.10 12.06 -21.85
N LYS A 210 -3.79 11.10 -22.73
CA LYS A 210 -4.14 11.16 -24.15
C LYS A 210 -5.64 11.31 -24.36
N ARG A 211 -6.47 10.58 -23.60
CA ARG A 211 -7.93 10.60 -23.76
C ARG A 211 -8.63 11.81 -23.15
N LYS A 212 -7.94 12.62 -22.32
CA LYS A 212 -8.49 13.85 -21.71
C LYS A 212 -9.91 13.66 -21.12
N ILE A 213 -10.14 12.57 -20.41
CA ILE A 213 -11.47 12.19 -19.90
C ILE A 213 -11.97 13.24 -18.89
N ASN A 214 -13.10 13.84 -19.22
CA ASN A 214 -13.73 14.80 -18.31
C ASN A 214 -14.34 14.07 -17.10
N GLY A 215 -13.97 14.43 -15.89
CA GLY A 215 -14.46 13.75 -14.67
C GLY A 215 -13.41 12.94 -13.93
N ILE A 216 -12.23 12.73 -14.54
CA ILE A 216 -11.08 12.19 -13.84
C ILE A 216 -9.96 13.22 -13.72
N LYS A 217 -9.20 13.08 -12.66
CA LYS A 217 -7.95 13.80 -12.44
C LYS A 217 -6.87 12.81 -12.08
N LEU A 218 -5.75 12.88 -12.79
CA LEU A 218 -4.61 12.06 -12.44
C LEU A 218 -4.11 12.45 -11.06
N PHE A 219 -3.77 11.44 -10.26
CA PHE A 219 -3.12 11.70 -8.98
C PHE A 219 -1.77 12.40 -9.24
N PRO A 220 -1.41 13.45 -8.47
CA PRO A 220 -0.23 14.25 -8.75
C PRO A 220 1.05 13.51 -8.34
N ILE A 221 1.39 12.47 -9.09
CA ILE A 221 2.64 11.72 -8.91
C ILE A 221 3.71 12.44 -9.74
N LYS A 222 4.65 13.08 -9.07
CA LYS A 222 5.70 13.87 -9.72
C LYS A 222 6.80 13.01 -10.34
N ASP A 223 7.03 11.82 -9.81
CA ASP A 223 8.18 11.01 -10.18
C ASP A 223 7.84 9.52 -10.26
N PHE A 224 7.38 9.07 -11.44
CA PHE A 224 7.11 7.65 -11.68
C PHE A 224 8.35 6.76 -11.60
N ASN A 225 9.55 7.33 -11.71
CA ASN A 225 10.80 6.59 -11.59
C ASN A 225 11.10 6.15 -10.15
N PHE A 226 10.44 6.80 -9.19
CA PHE A 226 10.52 6.47 -7.78
C PHE A 226 9.34 5.59 -7.29
N GLN A 227 8.39 5.26 -8.20
CA GLN A 227 7.12 4.67 -7.83
C GLN A 227 6.98 3.22 -8.32
N ASN A 228 7.08 2.26 -7.42
CA ASN A 228 6.69 0.87 -7.66
C ASN A 228 5.28 0.64 -7.07
N LEU A 229 4.29 1.32 -7.62
CA LEU A 229 2.94 1.30 -7.12
C LEU A 229 2.31 -0.09 -7.27
N VAL A 230 1.69 -0.57 -6.20
CA VAL A 230 0.89 -1.80 -6.21
C VAL A 230 -0.40 -1.61 -7.00
N ASP A 231 -0.95 -0.39 -6.96
CA ASP A 231 -2.15 0.02 -7.66
C ASP A 231 -1.92 1.39 -8.29
N PHE A 232 -2.64 1.73 -9.36
CA PHE A 232 -2.55 3.03 -10.01
C PHE A 232 -3.69 3.94 -9.53
N PRO A 233 -3.41 5.03 -8.77
CA PRO A 233 -4.44 5.91 -8.23
C PRO A 233 -4.91 6.94 -9.25
N ILE A 234 -6.22 7.15 -9.29
CA ILE A 234 -6.88 8.26 -10.00
C ILE A 234 -7.90 8.93 -9.06
N LEU A 235 -8.18 10.20 -9.30
CA LEU A 235 -9.26 10.94 -8.64
C LEU A 235 -10.43 11.07 -9.60
N VAL A 236 -11.62 10.79 -9.14
CA VAL A 236 -12.83 10.72 -9.97
C VAL A 236 -13.98 11.51 -9.34
N LYS A 237 -14.81 12.14 -10.17
CA LYS A 237 -15.97 12.92 -9.69
C LYS A 237 -17.03 12.04 -9.06
N ASP A 238 -17.30 10.88 -9.64
CA ASP A 238 -18.33 9.96 -9.20
C ASP A 238 -17.77 8.55 -8.91
N LYS A 239 -17.11 8.43 -7.77
CA LYS A 239 -16.45 7.21 -7.33
C LYS A 239 -17.41 6.02 -7.24
N LYS A 240 -18.61 6.26 -6.70
CA LYS A 240 -19.58 5.18 -6.43
C LYS A 240 -20.11 4.56 -7.72
N ASN A 241 -20.59 5.39 -8.65
CA ASN A 241 -21.17 4.91 -9.88
C ASN A 241 -20.10 4.40 -10.85
N LEU A 242 -18.94 5.06 -10.94
CA LEU A 242 -17.83 4.54 -11.73
C LEU A 242 -17.37 3.17 -11.22
N ASN A 243 -17.22 2.97 -9.90
CA ASN A 243 -16.86 1.66 -9.35
C ASN A 243 -17.91 0.58 -9.70
N LYS A 244 -19.19 0.90 -9.59
CA LYS A 244 -20.29 0.01 -9.99
C LYS A 244 -20.22 -0.34 -11.48
N PHE A 245 -19.99 0.65 -12.33
CA PHE A 245 -19.85 0.48 -13.77
C PHE A 245 -18.66 -0.42 -14.11
N LEU A 246 -17.47 -0.12 -13.55
CA LEU A 246 -16.27 -0.92 -13.77
C LEU A 246 -16.44 -2.38 -13.31
N LEU A 247 -17.08 -2.60 -12.17
CA LEU A 247 -17.44 -3.97 -11.72
C LEU A 247 -18.38 -4.67 -12.71
N ASN A 248 -19.31 -3.96 -13.36
CA ASN A 248 -20.15 -4.53 -14.40
C ASN A 248 -19.35 -4.88 -15.67
N CYS A 249 -18.32 -4.11 -15.99
CA CYS A 249 -17.35 -4.38 -17.06
C CYS A 249 -16.32 -5.46 -16.71
N GLY A 250 -16.41 -6.11 -15.54
CA GLY A 250 -15.43 -7.13 -15.14
C GLY A 250 -14.11 -6.56 -14.59
N ILE A 251 -14.09 -5.29 -14.21
CA ILE A 251 -12.89 -4.60 -13.71
C ILE A 251 -13.03 -4.38 -12.20
N GLU A 252 -12.17 -5.04 -11.42
CA GLU A 252 -12.07 -4.82 -9.98
C GLU A 252 -11.16 -3.62 -9.70
N THR A 253 -11.63 -2.69 -8.87
CA THR A 253 -10.85 -1.55 -8.40
C THR A 253 -10.77 -1.53 -6.88
N ARG A 254 -9.76 -0.85 -6.34
CA ARG A 254 -9.64 -0.66 -4.90
C ARG A 254 -10.15 0.71 -4.51
N THR A 255 -11.25 0.71 -3.77
CA THR A 255 -11.94 1.94 -3.34
C THR A 255 -11.96 2.13 -1.83
N VAL A 256 -11.57 1.09 -1.06
CA VAL A 256 -11.86 0.99 0.38
C VAL A 256 -10.68 1.26 1.31
N TYR A 257 -9.46 1.38 0.79
CA TYR A 257 -8.25 1.49 1.62
C TYR A 257 -7.95 2.91 2.13
N TYR A 258 -8.47 3.93 1.46
CA TYR A 258 -8.18 5.31 1.81
C TYR A 258 -9.32 5.86 2.65
N LYS A 259 -9.06 6.01 3.95
CA LYS A 259 -10.03 6.47 4.94
C LYS A 259 -9.56 7.73 5.63
N ASN A 260 -10.49 8.61 5.91
CA ASN A 260 -10.23 9.77 6.73
C ASN A 260 -10.08 9.36 8.20
N CYS A 261 -8.87 9.37 8.71
CA CYS A 261 -8.57 8.98 10.09
C CYS A 261 -9.35 9.79 11.12
N LYS A 262 -9.70 11.04 10.84
CA LYS A 262 -10.53 11.84 11.75
C LYS A 262 -11.90 11.22 11.96
N LYS A 263 -12.52 10.71 10.89
CA LYS A 263 -13.82 10.02 11.00
C LYS A 263 -13.69 8.71 11.77
N ILE A 264 -12.58 7.99 11.57
CA ILE A 264 -12.35 6.69 12.24
C ILE A 264 -12.14 6.87 13.74
N PHE A 265 -11.36 7.87 14.12
CA PHE A 265 -10.97 8.12 15.52
C PHE A 265 -11.83 9.17 16.22
N ASN A 266 -12.94 9.62 15.63
CA ASN A 266 -13.84 10.64 16.17
C ASN A 266 -13.11 11.89 16.67
N ILE A 267 -12.08 12.33 15.92
CA ILE A 267 -11.33 13.54 16.25
C ILE A 267 -12.17 14.74 15.80
N GLU A 268 -12.85 15.37 16.73
CA GLU A 268 -13.67 16.54 16.50
C GLU A 268 -12.84 17.79 16.13
N ASN A 269 -13.46 18.71 15.38
CA ASN A 269 -13.13 20.13 15.23
C ASN A 269 -12.13 20.61 14.17
N LYS A 270 -11.72 19.85 13.15
CA LYS A 270 -11.17 20.52 11.95
C LYS A 270 -11.57 19.79 10.68
N LYS A 271 -12.28 20.50 9.77
CA LYS A 271 -12.52 20.01 8.40
C LYS A 271 -11.18 19.66 7.75
N SER A 272 -10.95 18.39 7.45
CA SER A 272 -9.79 17.92 6.70
C SER A 272 -10.20 17.84 5.23
N SER A 273 -10.26 18.97 4.55
CA SER A 273 -10.75 19.06 3.16
C SER A 273 -10.04 18.12 2.19
N THR A 274 -8.71 17.97 2.31
CA THR A 274 -7.93 17.13 1.40
C THR A 274 -8.10 15.63 1.67
N ALA A 275 -8.04 15.19 2.94
CA ALA A 275 -8.21 13.78 3.28
C ALA A 275 -9.64 13.29 3.01
N GLU A 276 -10.64 14.13 3.27
CA GLU A 276 -12.03 13.85 2.97
C GLU A 276 -12.29 13.78 1.46
N ARG A 277 -11.72 14.73 0.69
CA ARG A 277 -11.76 14.70 -0.75
C ARG A 277 -11.15 13.41 -1.30
N TYR A 278 -9.96 13.03 -0.85
CA TYR A 278 -9.31 11.80 -1.32
C TYR A 278 -10.08 10.54 -0.91
N GLU A 279 -10.68 10.48 0.29
CA GLU A 279 -11.55 9.37 0.66
C GLU A 279 -12.71 9.21 -0.33
N ASN A 280 -13.29 10.32 -0.79
CA ASN A 280 -14.46 10.32 -1.65
C ASN A 280 -14.14 10.17 -3.15
N GLU A 281 -12.96 10.61 -3.60
CA GLU A 281 -12.61 10.68 -5.02
C GLU A 281 -11.64 9.59 -5.47
N ILE A 282 -10.80 9.02 -4.59
CA ILE A 282 -9.73 8.11 -5.02
C ILE A 282 -10.25 6.73 -5.41
N ILE A 283 -9.89 6.29 -6.61
CA ILE A 283 -10.00 4.90 -7.07
C ILE A 283 -8.60 4.43 -7.47
N CYS A 284 -8.26 3.20 -7.09
CA CYS A 284 -7.02 2.58 -7.51
C CYS A 284 -7.28 1.51 -8.54
N LEU A 285 -6.71 1.69 -9.71
CA LEU A 285 -6.76 0.75 -10.83
C LEU A 285 -5.76 -0.39 -10.60
N PRO A 286 -6.06 -1.60 -11.08
CA PRO A 286 -5.20 -2.76 -10.84
C PRO A 286 -3.84 -2.61 -11.53
N ASN A 287 -2.75 -2.86 -10.79
CA ASN A 287 -1.38 -2.82 -11.30
C ASN A 287 -0.55 -3.99 -10.76
N HIS A 288 -0.89 -5.20 -11.15
CA HIS A 288 -0.15 -6.39 -10.74
C HIS A 288 0.51 -7.09 -11.95
N ARG A 289 1.36 -8.09 -11.70
CA ARG A 289 2.17 -8.75 -12.71
C ARG A 289 1.38 -9.25 -13.93
N LYS A 290 0.17 -9.76 -13.73
CA LYS A 290 -0.67 -10.36 -14.78
C LYS A 290 -1.42 -9.34 -15.65
N ILE A 291 -1.42 -8.06 -15.31
CA ILE A 291 -2.08 -7.01 -16.11
C ILE A 291 -1.27 -6.78 -17.41
N SER A 292 -1.93 -6.94 -18.55
CA SER A 292 -1.36 -6.63 -19.86
C SER A 292 -1.66 -5.18 -20.28
N LYS A 293 -0.92 -4.64 -21.25
CA LYS A 293 -1.23 -3.33 -21.87
C LYS A 293 -2.63 -3.33 -22.48
N LYS A 294 -3.00 -4.39 -23.20
CA LYS A 294 -4.36 -4.55 -23.76
C LYS A 294 -5.46 -4.46 -22.70
N TYR A 295 -5.21 -5.00 -21.51
CA TYR A 295 -6.17 -4.88 -20.41
C TYR A 295 -6.19 -3.48 -19.78
N ILE A 296 -5.05 -2.77 -19.78
CA ILE A 296 -4.99 -1.35 -19.41
C ILE A 296 -5.82 -0.51 -20.40
N ASP A 297 -5.68 -0.75 -21.71
CA ASP A 297 -6.48 -0.06 -22.72
C ASP A 297 -7.97 -0.29 -22.49
N TYR A 298 -8.39 -1.54 -22.25
CA TYR A 298 -9.76 -1.88 -21.90
C TYR A 298 -10.27 -1.13 -20.67
N ILE A 299 -9.46 -1.02 -19.62
CA ILE A 299 -9.82 -0.28 -18.41
C ILE A 299 -10.01 1.21 -18.73
N VAL A 300 -9.09 1.79 -19.49
CA VAL A 300 -9.13 3.22 -19.84
C VAL A 300 -10.29 3.52 -20.77
N ASP A 301 -10.60 2.62 -21.74
CA ASP A 301 -11.78 2.72 -22.60
C ASP A 301 -13.07 2.65 -21.79
N ALA A 302 -13.17 1.70 -20.84
CA ALA A 302 -14.32 1.61 -19.95
C ALA A 302 -14.52 2.90 -19.13
N ILE A 303 -13.45 3.51 -18.62
CA ILE A 303 -13.54 4.79 -17.92
C ILE A 303 -13.99 5.89 -18.87
N SER A 304 -13.47 5.96 -20.09
CA SER A 304 -13.89 6.93 -21.10
C SER A 304 -15.37 6.81 -21.46
N ASN A 305 -15.88 5.59 -21.57
CA ASN A 305 -17.29 5.33 -21.91
C ASN A 305 -18.24 5.64 -20.76
N PHE A 306 -17.75 5.78 -19.53
CA PHE A 306 -18.56 6.16 -18.38
C PHE A 306 -18.79 7.68 -18.31
N TYR A 307 -17.82 8.50 -18.74
CA TYR A 307 -17.85 9.97 -18.72
C TYR A 307 -18.15 10.57 -20.08
#